data_144d6c80d0840cb3be64aa8881f44dc8
#
_entry.id   144d6c80d0840cb3be64aa8881f44dc8
#
_cell.length_a   1.000
_cell.length_b   1.000
_cell.length_c   1.000
_cell.angle_alpha   90.00
_cell.angle_beta   90.00
_cell.angle_gamma   90.00
#
_symmetry.space_group_name_H-M   'P 1'
#
loop_
_entity.id
_entity.type
_entity.pdbx_description
1 polymer ?
#
loop_
_entity_poly.entity_id
_entity_poly.type
_entity_poly.pdbx_seq_one_letter_code
_entity_poly.pdbx_strand_id
1 'polypeptide(L)'
;MRTWVEIDKENLKYNILKLKELADNREVLGVVKANAYGLGSVEIAKILQEVGVNFFGLANLEEAIELQEAGINANFLILGASFEDELVEATKRGIHTAISSMQQLKFLVENNLNPNIHLKFDTGMTRLGFEVDEAEEVINFCKTNNLNLVGIFTHLSDSDGNTIDTKNFTLEQIEKFKNIVKGLDLKYIHISNSAGIT
;
A
#
# COMPACT_ATOMS: atom_id res chain seq x y z
N MET A 1 -17.44 14.73 28.70
CA MET A 1 -17.28 13.60 27.75
C MET A 1 -17.49 12.31 28.51
N ARG A 2 -18.29 11.38 28.00
CA ARG A 2 -18.63 10.13 28.73
C ARG A 2 -17.73 8.95 28.37
N THR A 3 -17.03 9.04 27.23
CA THR A 3 -16.19 7.96 26.71
C THR A 3 -15.02 8.58 25.93
N TRP A 4 -13.83 8.02 26.08
CA TRP A 4 -12.63 8.40 25.33
C TRP A 4 -11.78 7.16 25.07
N VAL A 5 -10.82 7.28 24.15
CA VAL A 5 -9.80 6.29 23.88
C VAL A 5 -8.46 6.87 24.34
N GLU A 6 -7.70 6.11 25.11
CA GLU A 6 -6.33 6.43 25.48
C GLU A 6 -5.37 5.57 24.68
N ILE A 7 -4.35 6.22 24.08
CA ILE A 7 -3.32 5.55 23.30
C ILE A 7 -1.99 5.70 24.02
N ASP A 8 -1.40 4.59 24.40
CA ASP A 8 -0.05 4.53 24.95
C ASP A 8 0.98 4.67 23.80
N LYS A 9 1.62 5.83 23.74
CA LYS A 9 2.59 6.15 22.67
C LYS A 9 3.82 5.24 22.71
N GLU A 10 4.30 4.90 23.89
CA GLU A 10 5.50 4.07 24.04
C GLU A 10 5.23 2.62 23.65
N ASN A 11 4.05 2.09 23.97
CA ASN A 11 3.63 0.78 23.52
C ASN A 11 3.45 0.74 21.98
N LEU A 12 2.91 1.81 21.39
CA LEU A 12 2.79 1.90 19.94
C LEU A 12 4.17 1.90 19.27
N LYS A 13 5.10 2.73 19.74
CA LYS A 13 6.49 2.77 19.25
C LYS A 13 7.16 1.40 19.39
N TYR A 14 7.04 0.78 20.56
CA TYR A 14 7.59 -0.55 20.82
C TYR A 14 7.07 -1.58 19.81
N ASN A 15 5.76 -1.60 19.57
CA ASN A 15 5.15 -2.54 18.63
C ASN A 15 5.69 -2.34 17.20
N ILE A 16 5.83 -1.10 16.74
CA ILE A 16 6.37 -0.82 15.40
C ILE A 16 7.85 -1.20 15.31
N LEU A 17 8.64 -0.91 16.33
CA LEU A 17 10.05 -1.33 16.34
C LEU A 17 10.19 -2.85 16.30
N LYS A 18 9.31 -3.58 17.00
CA LYS A 18 9.27 -5.05 16.93
C LYS A 18 8.88 -5.57 15.55
N LEU A 19 7.89 -4.95 14.89
CA LEU A 19 7.53 -5.32 13.52
C LEU A 19 8.67 -5.03 12.54
N LYS A 20 9.40 -3.91 12.69
CA LYS A 20 10.59 -3.62 11.87
C LYS A 20 11.70 -4.66 12.08
N GLU A 21 11.95 -5.06 13.32
CA GLU A 21 12.91 -6.12 13.65
C GLU A 21 12.51 -7.46 12.98
N LEU A 22 11.24 -7.88 13.10
CA LEU A 22 10.71 -9.08 12.47
C LEU A 22 10.76 -9.02 10.94
N ALA A 23 10.58 -7.85 10.36
CA ALA A 23 10.70 -7.61 8.93
C ALA A 23 12.17 -7.49 8.44
N ASP A 24 13.14 -7.89 9.25
CA ASP A 24 14.56 -7.80 8.93
C ASP A 24 14.99 -6.36 8.59
N ASN A 25 14.46 -5.39 9.34
CA ASN A 25 14.65 -3.94 9.16
C ASN A 25 14.27 -3.40 7.77
N ARG A 26 13.41 -4.10 7.05
CA ARG A 26 12.83 -3.59 5.82
C ARG A 26 11.93 -2.38 6.10
N GLU A 27 11.72 -1.57 5.08
CA GLU A 27 10.82 -0.42 5.19
C GLU A 27 9.39 -0.87 5.50
N VAL A 28 8.73 -0.19 6.44
CA VAL A 28 7.36 -0.47 6.85
C VAL A 28 6.45 0.61 6.28
N LEU A 29 5.43 0.19 5.54
CA LEU A 29 4.30 1.04 5.16
C LEU A 29 3.31 1.10 6.32
N GLY A 30 3.23 2.25 6.99
CA GLY A 30 2.29 2.49 8.08
C GLY A 30 0.87 2.69 7.55
N VAL A 31 -0.02 1.70 7.71
CA VAL A 31 -1.39 1.82 7.22
C VAL A 31 -2.26 2.55 8.25
N VAL A 32 -2.61 3.81 7.95
CA VAL A 32 -3.37 4.71 8.84
C VAL A 32 -4.71 5.16 8.26
N LYS A 33 -5.23 4.41 7.29
CA LYS A 33 -6.54 4.64 6.68
C LYS A 33 -7.69 4.59 7.69
N ALA A 34 -8.86 5.09 7.33
CA ALA A 34 -10.04 5.18 8.17
C ALA A 34 -9.74 5.84 9.51
N ASN A 35 -9.07 7.01 9.47
CA ASN A 35 -8.62 7.74 10.65
C ASN A 35 -7.77 6.87 11.59
N ALA A 36 -6.79 6.14 11.05
CA ALA A 36 -6.01 5.11 11.76
C ALA A 36 -6.91 4.10 12.48
N TYR A 37 -7.93 3.58 11.75
CA TYR A 37 -8.95 2.67 12.30
C TYR A 37 -9.70 3.26 13.51
N GLY A 38 -9.90 4.58 13.52
CA GLY A 38 -10.58 5.32 14.58
C GLY A 38 -9.67 5.86 15.69
N LEU A 39 -8.36 5.66 15.58
CA LEU A 39 -7.39 6.09 16.61
C LEU A 39 -6.82 7.51 16.38
N GLY A 40 -7.13 8.15 15.25
CA GLY A 40 -6.60 9.48 14.90
C GLY A 40 -5.38 9.39 13.97
N SER A 41 -5.60 9.51 12.66
CA SER A 41 -4.58 9.33 11.62
C SER A 41 -3.38 10.26 11.79
N VAL A 42 -3.63 11.54 12.08
CA VAL A 42 -2.59 12.56 12.23
C VAL A 42 -1.68 12.26 13.42
N GLU A 43 -2.26 11.98 14.59
CA GLU A 43 -1.48 11.70 15.80
C GLU A 43 -0.71 10.37 15.71
N ILE A 44 -1.35 9.33 15.15
CA ILE A 44 -0.68 8.06 14.92
C ILE A 44 0.49 8.24 13.92
N ALA A 45 0.28 8.96 12.81
CA ALA A 45 1.34 9.20 11.83
C ALA A 45 2.54 9.93 12.44
N LYS A 46 2.31 10.95 13.29
CA LYS A 46 3.39 11.64 14.01
C LYS A 46 4.20 10.69 14.89
N ILE A 47 3.52 9.83 15.66
CA ILE A 47 4.19 8.85 16.52
C ILE A 47 5.01 7.84 15.69
N LEU A 48 4.46 7.38 14.56
CA LEU A 48 5.15 6.47 13.65
C LEU A 48 6.37 7.11 13.00
N GLN A 49 6.33 8.41 12.69
CA GLN A 49 7.49 9.15 12.19
C GLN A 49 8.64 9.21 13.22
N GLU A 50 8.35 9.31 14.50
CA GLU A 50 9.37 9.31 15.56
C GLU A 50 10.20 8.02 15.58
N VAL A 51 9.67 6.92 15.06
CA VAL A 51 10.35 5.62 14.93
C VAL A 51 10.74 5.27 13.49
N GLY A 52 10.78 6.29 12.62
CA GLY A 52 11.30 6.19 11.25
C GLY A 52 10.35 5.52 10.25
N VAL A 53 9.04 5.62 10.44
CA VAL A 53 8.06 5.27 9.42
C VAL A 53 7.70 6.53 8.64
N ASN A 54 8.09 6.60 7.37
CA ASN A 54 7.91 7.77 6.50
C ASN A 54 7.16 7.43 5.20
N PHE A 55 6.41 6.34 5.19
CA PHE A 55 5.53 5.95 4.11
C PHE A 55 4.21 5.47 4.69
N PHE A 56 3.08 6.08 4.30
CA PHE A 56 1.76 5.80 4.85
C PHE A 56 0.79 5.29 3.80
N GLY A 57 0.04 4.24 4.15
CA GLY A 57 -1.02 3.67 3.34
C GLY A 57 -2.40 4.17 3.78
N LEU A 58 -3.19 4.65 2.82
CA LEU A 58 -4.46 5.35 3.03
C LEU A 58 -5.54 4.73 2.15
N ALA A 59 -6.81 4.98 2.46
CA ALA A 59 -7.91 4.42 1.68
C ALA A 59 -8.18 5.21 0.40
N ASN A 60 -8.11 6.55 0.46
CA ASN A 60 -8.49 7.47 -0.59
C ASN A 60 -7.63 8.74 -0.58
N LEU A 61 -7.89 9.64 -1.52
CA LEU A 61 -7.16 10.88 -1.70
C LEU A 61 -7.37 11.87 -0.53
N GLU A 62 -8.58 11.97 -0.01
CA GLU A 62 -8.91 12.90 1.07
C GLU A 62 -8.09 12.63 2.32
N GLU A 63 -7.91 11.37 2.69
CA GLU A 63 -7.08 10.98 3.84
C GLU A 63 -5.60 11.38 3.63
N ALA A 64 -5.10 11.28 2.39
CA ALA A 64 -3.74 11.70 2.07
C ALA A 64 -3.56 13.22 2.16
N ILE A 65 -4.56 13.97 1.68
CA ILE A 65 -4.59 15.42 1.75
C ILE A 65 -4.62 15.87 3.22
N GLU A 66 -5.47 15.26 4.04
CA GLU A 66 -5.55 15.55 5.49
C GLU A 66 -4.19 15.44 6.17
N LEU A 67 -3.45 14.38 5.91
CA LEU A 67 -2.12 14.21 6.50
C LEU A 67 -1.10 15.21 5.95
N GLN A 68 -1.13 15.53 4.66
CA GLN A 68 -0.28 16.58 4.09
C GLN A 68 -0.55 17.95 4.72
N GLU A 69 -1.83 18.32 4.84
CA GLU A 69 -2.25 19.60 5.44
C GLU A 69 -1.96 19.67 6.95
N ALA A 70 -1.96 18.53 7.64
CA ALA A 70 -1.51 18.43 9.04
C ALA A 70 0.02 18.52 9.20
N GLY A 71 0.77 18.70 8.10
CA GLY A 71 2.23 18.87 8.11
C GLY A 71 3.02 17.55 8.24
N ILE A 72 2.41 16.41 7.95
CA ILE A 72 3.11 15.13 7.88
C ILE A 72 3.94 15.10 6.60
N ASN A 73 5.27 15.17 6.73
CA ASN A 73 6.19 15.12 5.59
C ASN A 73 6.63 13.67 5.36
N ALA A 74 5.92 12.96 4.49
CA ALA A 74 6.09 11.54 4.21
C ALA A 74 5.65 11.21 2.78
N ASN A 75 5.92 9.98 2.33
CA ASN A 75 5.26 9.43 1.15
C ASN A 75 3.86 8.91 1.54
N PHE A 76 2.91 9.05 0.64
CA PHE A 76 1.54 8.57 0.82
C PHE A 76 1.17 7.66 -0.33
N LEU A 77 0.54 6.52 -0.04
CA LEU A 77 0.03 5.58 -1.03
C LEU A 77 -1.47 5.37 -0.82
N ILE A 78 -2.27 5.74 -1.81
CA ILE A 78 -3.69 5.38 -1.86
C ILE A 78 -3.78 3.90 -2.22
N LEU A 79 -4.26 3.09 -1.28
CA LEU A 79 -4.39 1.63 -1.43
C LEU A 79 -5.72 1.21 -2.07
N GLY A 80 -6.71 2.09 -2.05
CA GLY A 80 -8.01 1.92 -2.69
C GLY A 80 -7.97 2.16 -4.20
N ALA A 81 -9.09 1.90 -4.86
CA ALA A 81 -9.27 2.31 -6.25
C ALA A 81 -9.46 3.83 -6.30
N SER A 82 -8.68 4.51 -7.12
CA SER A 82 -8.83 5.94 -7.38
C SER A 82 -9.64 6.17 -8.65
N PHE A 83 -10.54 7.16 -8.62
CA PHE A 83 -11.23 7.66 -9.80
C PHE A 83 -10.35 8.61 -10.60
N GLU A 84 -10.80 8.99 -11.79
CA GLU A 84 -10.02 9.79 -12.75
C GLU A 84 -9.61 11.16 -12.19
N ASP A 85 -10.50 11.85 -11.52
CA ASP A 85 -10.25 13.14 -10.87
C ASP A 85 -9.27 13.02 -9.69
N GLU A 86 -9.37 11.94 -8.91
CA GLU A 86 -8.42 11.64 -7.85
C GLU A 86 -7.01 11.35 -8.38
N LEU A 87 -6.89 10.63 -9.52
CA LEU A 87 -5.60 10.39 -10.17
C LEU A 87 -4.93 11.69 -10.63
N VAL A 88 -5.71 12.64 -11.17
CA VAL A 88 -5.23 13.97 -11.53
C VAL A 88 -4.68 14.72 -10.31
N GLU A 89 -5.44 14.77 -9.23
CA GLU A 89 -5.04 15.51 -8.02
C GLU A 89 -3.90 14.82 -7.26
N ALA A 90 -3.91 13.49 -7.16
CA ALA A 90 -2.81 12.71 -6.59
C ALA A 90 -1.50 12.96 -7.33
N THR A 91 -1.55 13.03 -8.69
CA THR A 91 -0.37 13.35 -9.51
C THR A 91 0.20 14.72 -9.16
N LYS A 92 -0.63 15.75 -9.07
CA LYS A 92 -0.21 17.12 -8.72
C LYS A 92 0.44 17.21 -7.33
N ARG A 93 -0.06 16.40 -6.39
CA ARG A 93 0.41 16.39 -4.98
C ARG A 93 1.57 15.44 -4.73
N GLY A 94 2.02 14.67 -5.74
CA GLY A 94 3.08 13.67 -5.58
C GLY A 94 2.68 12.46 -4.74
N ILE A 95 1.37 12.21 -4.60
CA ILE A 95 0.82 11.07 -3.88
C ILE A 95 0.91 9.82 -4.77
N HIS A 96 1.41 8.71 -4.21
CA HIS A 96 1.45 7.43 -4.89
C HIS A 96 0.05 6.83 -5.00
N THR A 97 -0.23 6.16 -6.12
CA THR A 97 -1.55 5.56 -6.38
C THR A 97 -1.44 4.07 -6.68
N ALA A 98 -2.32 3.28 -6.06
CA ALA A 98 -2.53 1.90 -6.47
C ALA A 98 -3.34 1.87 -7.78
N ILE A 99 -2.81 1.20 -8.78
CA ILE A 99 -3.47 0.97 -10.06
C ILE A 99 -3.86 -0.49 -10.16
N SER A 100 -5.11 -0.74 -10.47
CA SER A 100 -5.73 -2.08 -10.44
C SER A 100 -6.56 -2.41 -11.67
N SER A 101 -6.55 -1.54 -12.69
CA SER A 101 -7.24 -1.78 -13.95
C SER A 101 -6.53 -1.13 -15.13
N MET A 102 -6.67 -1.75 -16.29
CA MET A 102 -6.15 -1.22 -17.55
C MET A 102 -6.81 0.12 -17.93
N GLN A 103 -8.06 0.35 -17.51
CA GLN A 103 -8.73 1.63 -17.71
C GLN A 103 -7.97 2.78 -17.03
N GLN A 104 -7.54 2.60 -15.78
CA GLN A 104 -6.74 3.60 -15.07
C GLN A 104 -5.41 3.88 -15.79
N LEU A 105 -4.69 2.84 -16.25
CA LEU A 105 -3.44 3.02 -17.00
C LEU A 105 -3.64 3.80 -18.30
N LYS A 106 -4.69 3.46 -19.07
CA LYS A 106 -5.04 4.17 -20.31
C LYS A 106 -5.37 5.63 -20.03
N PHE A 107 -6.17 5.90 -19.00
CA PHE A 107 -6.49 7.27 -18.57
C PHE A 107 -5.23 8.10 -18.27
N LEU A 108 -4.26 7.53 -17.54
CA LEU A 108 -3.00 8.21 -17.26
C LEU A 108 -2.26 8.59 -18.54
N VAL A 109 -2.16 7.68 -19.51
CA VAL A 109 -1.48 7.92 -20.79
C VAL A 109 -2.22 8.98 -21.60
N GLU A 110 -3.52 8.87 -21.76
CA GLU A 110 -4.35 9.77 -22.56
C GLU A 110 -4.34 11.22 -22.02
N ASN A 111 -4.17 11.38 -20.71
CA ASN A 111 -4.12 12.69 -20.05
C ASN A 111 -2.71 13.17 -19.73
N ASN A 112 -1.66 12.48 -20.20
CA ASN A 112 -0.25 12.78 -19.93
C ASN A 112 0.06 12.90 -18.43
N LEU A 113 -0.56 12.05 -17.58
CA LEU A 113 -0.34 11.99 -16.16
C LEU A 113 0.71 10.91 -15.85
N ASN A 114 1.62 11.23 -14.93
CA ASN A 114 2.69 10.30 -14.55
C ASN A 114 2.94 10.28 -13.04
N PRO A 115 1.95 9.85 -12.22
CA PRO A 115 2.13 9.69 -10.78
C PRO A 115 3.10 8.55 -10.46
N ASN A 116 3.51 8.45 -9.19
CA ASN A 116 4.17 7.25 -8.69
C ASN A 116 3.15 6.10 -8.63
N ILE A 117 3.28 5.11 -9.53
CA ILE A 117 2.34 3.99 -9.67
C ILE A 117 2.79 2.79 -8.85
N HIS A 118 1.87 2.18 -8.11
CA HIS A 118 1.99 0.84 -7.55
C HIS A 118 0.94 -0.06 -8.23
N LEU A 119 1.38 -1.00 -9.07
CA LEU A 119 0.47 -1.99 -9.63
C LEU A 119 0.00 -2.96 -8.54
N LYS A 120 -1.30 -3.14 -8.46
CA LYS A 120 -1.90 -4.10 -7.54
C LYS A 120 -2.36 -5.34 -8.28
N PHE A 121 -1.89 -6.52 -7.82
CA PHE A 121 -2.32 -7.81 -8.32
C PHE A 121 -3.20 -8.54 -7.30
N ASP A 122 -4.22 -9.22 -7.78
CA ASP A 122 -5.04 -10.11 -6.96
C ASP A 122 -4.49 -11.53 -7.06
N THR A 123 -3.90 -12.00 -5.98
CA THR A 123 -3.34 -13.35 -5.89
C THR A 123 -4.27 -14.35 -5.19
N GLY A 124 -5.49 -13.88 -4.82
CA GLY A 124 -6.50 -14.73 -4.18
C GLY A 124 -7.40 -14.03 -3.16
N MET A 125 -7.25 -12.72 -2.94
CA MET A 125 -8.17 -11.99 -2.06
C MET A 125 -9.52 -11.67 -2.73
N THR A 126 -9.56 -11.65 -4.06
CA THR A 126 -10.76 -11.47 -4.89
C THR A 126 -11.53 -10.18 -4.57
N ARG A 127 -10.77 -9.08 -4.51
CA ARG A 127 -11.36 -7.77 -4.17
C ARG A 127 -10.97 -6.66 -5.14
N LEU A 128 -9.71 -6.51 -5.43
CA LEU A 128 -9.14 -5.43 -6.23
C LEU A 128 -7.75 -5.84 -6.73
N GLY A 129 -7.46 -5.60 -7.99
CA GLY A 129 -6.16 -5.91 -8.59
C GLY A 129 -6.32 -6.50 -9.98
N PHE A 130 -5.23 -6.50 -10.74
CA PHE A 130 -5.11 -7.26 -11.98
C PHE A 130 -5.04 -8.75 -11.66
N GLU A 131 -5.51 -9.57 -12.57
CA GLU A 131 -5.32 -11.02 -12.48
C GLU A 131 -3.82 -11.36 -12.67
N VAL A 132 -3.40 -12.50 -12.13
CA VAL A 132 -1.99 -12.92 -12.16
C VAL A 132 -1.47 -13.11 -13.59
N ASP A 133 -2.30 -13.61 -14.49
CA ASP A 133 -1.98 -13.85 -15.91
C ASP A 133 -1.91 -12.56 -16.75
N GLU A 134 -2.48 -11.44 -16.27
CA GLU A 134 -2.34 -10.13 -16.91
C GLU A 134 -0.97 -9.46 -16.62
N ALA A 135 -0.15 -10.02 -15.73
CA ALA A 135 1.03 -9.35 -15.21
C ALA A 135 2.02 -8.89 -16.29
N GLU A 136 2.33 -9.75 -17.26
CA GLU A 136 3.25 -9.43 -18.33
C GLU A 136 2.72 -8.28 -19.20
N GLU A 137 1.45 -8.34 -19.58
CA GLU A 137 0.80 -7.31 -20.40
C GLU A 137 0.81 -5.96 -19.70
N VAL A 138 0.38 -5.93 -18.44
CA VAL A 138 0.25 -4.70 -17.63
C VAL A 138 1.62 -4.05 -17.39
N ILE A 139 2.63 -4.83 -17.03
CA ILE A 139 3.98 -4.32 -16.81
C ILE A 139 4.59 -3.79 -18.11
N ASN A 140 4.40 -4.51 -19.22
CA ASN A 140 4.86 -4.07 -20.54
C ASN A 140 4.14 -2.80 -21.00
N PHE A 141 2.85 -2.67 -20.72
CA PHE A 141 2.09 -1.44 -20.99
C PHE A 141 2.72 -0.24 -20.27
N CYS A 142 3.04 -0.37 -18.98
CA CYS A 142 3.70 0.68 -18.22
C CYS A 142 5.05 1.06 -18.81
N LYS A 143 5.89 0.07 -19.18
CA LYS A 143 7.21 0.30 -19.78
C LYS A 143 7.11 1.01 -21.13
N THR A 144 6.23 0.54 -22.02
CA THR A 144 6.06 1.06 -23.38
C THR A 144 5.59 2.52 -23.36
N ASN A 145 4.76 2.89 -22.41
CA ASN A 145 4.21 4.24 -22.27
C ASN A 145 5.01 5.12 -21.30
N ASN A 146 6.18 4.67 -20.82
CA ASN A 146 7.04 5.39 -19.88
C ASN A 146 6.32 5.85 -18.61
N LEU A 147 5.35 5.06 -18.12
CA LEU A 147 4.70 5.33 -16.86
C LEU A 147 5.65 5.09 -15.68
N ASN A 148 5.56 5.91 -14.66
CA ASN A 148 6.45 5.85 -13.49
C ASN A 148 6.04 4.71 -12.54
N LEU A 149 6.28 3.48 -12.97
CA LEU A 149 6.04 2.28 -12.18
C LEU A 149 7.12 2.15 -11.10
N VAL A 150 6.79 2.54 -9.86
CA VAL A 150 7.72 2.51 -8.72
C VAL A 150 7.51 1.30 -7.81
N GLY A 151 6.35 0.65 -7.89
CA GLY A 151 6.05 -0.46 -7.01
C GLY A 151 5.05 -1.47 -7.58
N ILE A 152 5.07 -2.66 -7.00
CA ILE A 152 4.09 -3.74 -7.23
C ILE A 152 3.71 -4.33 -5.88
N PHE A 153 2.43 -4.64 -5.70
CA PHE A 153 1.97 -5.28 -4.47
C PHE A 153 0.76 -6.20 -4.65
N THR A 154 0.58 -7.04 -3.66
CA THR A 154 -0.65 -7.80 -3.43
C THR A 154 -1.08 -7.70 -1.97
N HIS A 155 -2.13 -8.40 -1.59
CA HIS A 155 -2.62 -8.46 -0.21
C HIS A 155 -2.97 -9.90 0.17
N LEU A 156 -2.41 -10.36 1.28
CA LEU A 156 -2.71 -11.68 1.83
C LEU A 156 -4.10 -11.65 2.48
N SER A 157 -4.96 -12.60 2.12
CA SER A 157 -6.35 -12.63 2.57
C SER A 157 -6.53 -13.22 3.95
N ASP A 158 -5.69 -14.20 4.33
CA ASP A 158 -5.85 -14.96 5.57
C ASP A 158 -4.49 -15.38 6.17
N SER A 159 -3.57 -14.41 6.29
CA SER A 159 -2.21 -14.67 6.81
C SER A 159 -2.15 -14.95 8.31
N ASP A 160 -3.22 -14.69 9.04
CA ASP A 160 -3.40 -15.03 10.46
C ASP A 160 -4.20 -16.32 10.68
N GLY A 161 -4.58 -17.01 9.62
CA GLY A 161 -5.29 -18.28 9.69
C GLY A 161 -4.48 -19.41 10.32
N ASN A 162 -5.13 -20.21 11.18
CA ASN A 162 -4.47 -21.24 11.99
C ASN A 162 -4.61 -22.67 11.43
N THR A 163 -5.37 -22.87 10.35
CA THR A 163 -5.57 -24.18 9.73
C THR A 163 -4.47 -24.47 8.69
N ILE A 164 -4.32 -25.74 8.32
CA ILE A 164 -3.41 -26.13 7.24
C ILE A 164 -3.85 -25.51 5.92
N ASP A 165 -5.17 -25.44 5.66
CA ASP A 165 -5.71 -24.90 4.42
C ASP A 165 -5.44 -23.40 4.29
N THR A 166 -5.61 -22.62 5.36
CA THR A 166 -5.33 -21.17 5.36
C THR A 166 -3.84 -20.88 5.17
N LYS A 167 -2.97 -21.70 5.77
CA LYS A 167 -1.52 -21.57 5.57
C LYS A 167 -1.11 -21.92 4.14
N ASN A 168 -1.63 -23.00 3.58
CA ASN A 168 -1.36 -23.40 2.19
C ASN A 168 -1.84 -22.31 1.23
N PHE A 169 -3.04 -21.75 1.45
CA PHE A 169 -3.57 -20.68 0.62
C PHE A 169 -2.70 -19.41 0.66
N THR A 170 -2.21 -19.03 1.85
CA THR A 170 -1.28 -17.93 2.01
C THR A 170 0.04 -18.18 1.25
N LEU A 171 0.59 -19.40 1.32
CA LEU A 171 1.78 -19.79 0.56
C LEU A 171 1.54 -19.73 -0.95
N GLU A 172 0.38 -20.17 -1.43
CA GLU A 172 -0.01 -20.06 -2.84
C GLU A 172 -0.07 -18.60 -3.31
N GLN A 173 -0.64 -17.69 -2.51
CA GLN A 173 -0.64 -16.26 -2.81
C GLN A 173 0.78 -15.71 -2.92
N ILE A 174 1.66 -16.09 -2.00
CA ILE A 174 3.07 -15.68 -1.99
C ILE A 174 3.80 -16.19 -3.25
N GLU A 175 3.62 -17.44 -3.63
CA GLU A 175 4.27 -18.01 -4.82
C GLU A 175 3.76 -17.36 -6.12
N LYS A 176 2.45 -17.10 -6.25
CA LYS A 176 1.89 -16.33 -7.37
C LYS A 176 2.56 -14.96 -7.46
N PHE A 177 2.67 -14.25 -6.33
CA PHE A 177 3.27 -12.93 -6.30
C PHE A 177 4.77 -12.94 -6.61
N LYS A 178 5.53 -13.90 -6.08
CA LYS A 178 6.95 -14.07 -6.40
C LYS A 178 7.18 -14.26 -7.90
N ASN A 179 6.30 -15.00 -8.58
CA ASN A 179 6.39 -15.20 -10.02
C ASN A 179 6.16 -13.89 -10.79
N ILE A 180 5.22 -13.04 -10.36
CA ILE A 180 4.96 -11.72 -10.96
C ILE A 180 6.20 -10.83 -10.87
N VAL A 181 6.84 -10.78 -9.69
CA VAL A 181 7.94 -9.82 -9.44
C VAL A 181 9.32 -10.37 -9.81
N LYS A 182 9.41 -11.59 -10.29
CA LYS A 182 10.67 -12.24 -10.63
C LYS A 182 11.44 -11.48 -11.70
N GLY A 183 12.66 -11.04 -11.36
CA GLY A 183 13.54 -10.32 -12.28
C GLY A 183 13.16 -8.86 -12.51
N LEU A 184 12.20 -8.32 -11.76
CA LEU A 184 11.89 -6.89 -11.77
C LEU A 184 12.80 -6.15 -10.79
N ASP A 185 13.34 -5.01 -11.25
CA ASP A 185 14.06 -4.06 -10.42
C ASP A 185 13.13 -2.87 -10.13
N LEU A 186 12.46 -2.90 -8.97
CA LEU A 186 11.50 -1.89 -8.55
C LEU A 186 11.83 -1.40 -7.14
N LYS A 187 11.55 -0.14 -6.91
CA LYS A 187 11.80 0.47 -5.60
C LYS A 187 10.98 -0.16 -4.48
N TYR A 188 9.73 -0.55 -4.79
CA TYR A 188 8.79 -1.09 -3.80
C TYR A 188 8.17 -2.41 -4.28
N ILE A 189 8.40 -3.47 -3.52
CA ILE A 189 7.72 -4.76 -3.68
C ILE A 189 7.16 -5.12 -2.31
N HIS A 190 5.82 -5.11 -2.17
CA HIS A 190 5.21 -5.33 -0.86
C HIS A 190 4.00 -6.27 -0.91
N ILE A 191 3.85 -7.10 0.12
CA ILE A 191 2.84 -8.15 0.21
C ILE A 191 2.27 -8.30 1.62
N SER A 192 3.12 -8.23 2.65
CA SER A 192 2.75 -8.60 4.00
C SER A 192 1.89 -7.53 4.68
N ASN A 193 0.78 -7.96 5.27
CA ASN A 193 0.13 -7.26 6.37
C ASN A 193 0.85 -7.59 7.70
N SER A 194 0.35 -7.11 8.84
CA SER A 194 0.99 -7.34 10.14
C SER A 194 1.18 -8.84 10.46
N ALA A 195 0.18 -9.67 10.18
CA ALA A 195 0.28 -11.12 10.40
C ALA A 195 1.23 -11.82 9.41
N GLY A 196 1.34 -11.31 8.19
CA GLY A 196 2.26 -11.85 7.19
C GLY A 196 3.73 -11.50 7.45
N ILE A 197 4.04 -10.61 8.41
CA ILE A 197 5.40 -10.30 8.86
C ILE A 197 5.85 -11.31 9.92
N THR A 198 4.93 -11.83 10.73
CA THR A 198 5.18 -12.77 11.84
C THR A 198 5.11 -14.22 11.38
#